data_378b41c6219cc87a2a7c8919eb3bd5a0
#
_entry.id   378b41c6219cc87a2a7c8919eb3bd5a0
#
_cell.length_a   1.000
_cell.length_b   1.000
_cell.length_c   1.000
_cell.angle_alpha   90.00
_cell.angle_beta   90.00
_cell.angle_gamma   90.00
#
_symmetry.space_group_name_H-M   'P 1'
#
loop_
_entity.id
_entity.type
_entity.pdbx_description
1 polymer ?
#
loop_
_entity_poly.entity_id
_entity_poly.type
_entity_poly.pdbx_seq_one_letter_code
_entity_poly.pdbx_strand_id
1 'polypeptide(L)'
;MKWNEYRTGVSRGLPVGMGYFSVSFGFGAMAVSQGLRVFDATLISLTNVTSAGQFAGLTVIVAAATLWELILTQLIINSRYALMSLALSQRMGQRIGFLPRLAIAFFNTDEIFALAMAREVPLTVPFMLGLGTLPIIGWTLGTLCGALAGSILPVSIQAALGVMLYGMFIAIVVPPAKKEKEILVAVLLAMALSTMFTIVPLLKQVSAGISIVICTVAAAAICAAVFPIKDEEEGA
;
A
#
# COMPACT_ATOMS: atom_id res chain seq x y z
N MET A 1 16.22 -22.48 -17.66
CA MET A 1 14.98 -22.51 -16.84
C MET A 1 14.84 -21.27 -15.95
N LYS A 2 15.80 -20.94 -15.09
CA LYS A 2 15.70 -19.75 -14.18
C LYS A 2 15.53 -18.41 -14.90
N TRP A 3 16.21 -18.19 -16.02
CA TRP A 3 16.12 -16.94 -16.78
C TRP A 3 14.75 -16.72 -17.45
N ASN A 4 14.13 -17.78 -17.97
CA ASN A 4 12.81 -17.69 -18.57
C ASN A 4 11.73 -17.36 -17.51
N GLU A 5 11.85 -17.95 -16.31
CA GLU A 5 10.97 -17.63 -15.17
C GLU A 5 11.07 -16.15 -14.79
N TYR A 6 12.30 -15.63 -14.69
CA TYR A 6 12.53 -14.21 -14.41
C TYR A 6 11.90 -13.30 -15.47
N ARG A 7 12.15 -13.58 -16.76
CA ARG A 7 11.55 -12.81 -17.86
C ARG A 7 10.03 -12.86 -17.86
N THR A 8 9.44 -14.01 -17.54
CA THR A 8 8.00 -14.15 -17.39
C THR A 8 7.49 -13.28 -16.25
N GLY A 9 8.19 -13.26 -15.12
CA GLY A 9 7.90 -12.37 -14.00
C GLY A 9 7.93 -10.90 -14.41
N VAL A 10 9.01 -10.45 -15.07
CA VAL A 10 9.17 -9.07 -15.57
C VAL A 10 8.02 -8.67 -16.50
N SER A 11 7.66 -9.55 -17.44
CA SER A 11 6.54 -9.30 -18.37
C SER A 11 5.20 -9.14 -17.64
N ARG A 12 4.96 -9.97 -16.61
CA ARG A 12 3.73 -9.88 -15.80
C ARG A 12 3.73 -8.66 -14.87
N GLY A 13 4.90 -8.20 -14.41
CA GLY A 13 5.06 -7.02 -13.59
C GLY A 13 4.96 -5.69 -14.36
N LEU A 14 5.08 -5.70 -15.68
CA LEU A 14 5.10 -4.48 -16.49
C LEU A 14 3.85 -3.60 -16.31
N PRO A 15 2.61 -4.12 -16.38
CA PRO A 15 1.42 -3.27 -16.17
C PRO A 15 1.39 -2.64 -14.78
N VAL A 16 1.81 -3.39 -13.76
CA VAL A 16 1.90 -2.89 -12.38
C VAL A 16 2.96 -1.79 -12.29
N GLY A 17 4.13 -1.98 -12.89
CA GLY A 17 5.19 -0.97 -12.91
C GLY A 17 4.76 0.34 -13.58
N MET A 18 4.00 0.28 -14.66
CA MET A 18 3.43 1.46 -15.32
C MET A 18 2.40 2.18 -14.43
N GLY A 19 1.51 1.42 -13.79
CA GLY A 19 0.55 1.95 -12.84
C GLY A 19 1.23 2.60 -11.64
N TYR A 20 2.24 1.95 -11.11
CA TYR A 20 3.04 2.44 -9.99
C TYR A 20 3.79 3.73 -10.31
N PHE A 21 4.35 3.84 -11.52
CA PHE A 21 4.97 5.09 -11.97
C PHE A 21 3.99 6.26 -11.90
N SER A 22 2.77 6.07 -12.39
CA SER A 22 1.75 7.12 -12.40
C SER A 22 1.33 7.56 -10.99
N VAL A 23 1.10 6.59 -10.10
CA VAL A 23 0.67 6.86 -8.71
C VAL A 23 1.78 7.50 -7.90
N SER A 24 3.00 6.98 -8.00
CA SER A 24 4.15 7.49 -7.25
C SER A 24 4.63 8.84 -7.75
N PHE A 25 4.37 9.19 -9.02
CA PHE A 25 4.57 10.55 -9.52
C PHE A 25 3.72 11.54 -8.70
N GLY A 26 2.43 11.22 -8.46
CA GLY A 26 1.58 12.02 -7.59
C GLY A 26 2.12 12.15 -6.15
N PHE A 27 2.63 11.05 -5.59
CA PHE A 27 3.28 11.07 -4.27
C PHE A 27 4.49 12.01 -4.26
N GLY A 28 5.41 11.90 -5.24
CA GLY A 28 6.60 12.73 -5.32
C GLY A 28 6.27 14.23 -5.41
N ALA A 29 5.33 14.60 -6.29
CA ALA A 29 4.89 15.98 -6.44
C ALA A 29 4.26 16.51 -5.13
N MET A 30 3.42 15.71 -4.48
CA MET A 30 2.79 16.09 -3.21
C MET A 30 3.80 16.21 -2.07
N ALA A 31 4.75 15.28 -1.95
CA ALA A 31 5.76 15.31 -0.90
C ALA A 31 6.60 16.61 -0.98
N VAL A 32 7.03 17.01 -2.17
CA VAL A 32 7.79 18.24 -2.37
C VAL A 32 6.92 19.48 -2.15
N SER A 33 5.66 19.48 -2.59
CA SER A 33 4.73 20.60 -2.32
C SER A 33 4.47 20.82 -0.81
N GLN A 34 4.64 19.77 0.00
CA GLN A 34 4.51 19.80 1.45
C GLN A 34 5.85 20.03 2.18
N GLY A 35 6.92 20.34 1.45
CA GLY A 35 8.20 20.76 2.00
C GLY A 35 9.27 19.68 2.12
N LEU A 36 9.04 18.44 1.69
CA LEU A 36 10.10 17.43 1.64
C LEU A 36 11.07 17.73 0.49
N ARG A 37 12.36 17.39 0.69
CA ARG A 37 13.33 17.46 -0.39
C ARG A 37 13.09 16.32 -1.39
N VAL A 38 13.45 16.53 -2.66
CA VAL A 38 13.39 15.50 -3.71
C VAL A 38 14.09 14.21 -3.27
N PHE A 39 15.26 14.34 -2.64
CA PHE A 39 16.01 13.20 -2.12
C PHE A 39 15.21 12.41 -1.06
N ASP A 40 14.60 13.10 -0.10
CA ASP A 40 13.86 12.45 0.99
C ASP A 40 12.63 11.71 0.45
N ALA A 41 11.86 12.34 -0.44
CA ALA A 41 10.70 11.71 -1.09
C ALA A 41 11.10 10.47 -1.90
N THR A 42 12.20 10.55 -2.65
CA THR A 42 12.71 9.43 -3.46
C THR A 42 13.24 8.30 -2.58
N LEU A 43 13.95 8.63 -1.49
CA LEU A 43 14.46 7.65 -0.54
C LEU A 43 13.33 6.91 0.17
N ILE A 44 12.26 7.61 0.57
CA ILE A 44 11.05 6.99 1.13
C ILE A 44 10.49 5.96 0.14
N SER A 45 10.35 6.31 -1.12
CA SER A 45 9.81 5.40 -2.14
C SER A 45 10.75 4.24 -2.47
N LEU A 46 12.06 4.44 -2.44
CA LEU A 46 13.03 3.38 -2.66
C LEU A 46 13.03 2.35 -1.54
N THR A 47 12.82 2.80 -0.31
CA THR A 47 12.89 1.95 0.91
C THR A 47 11.53 1.45 1.37
N ASN A 48 10.42 1.99 0.85
CA ASN A 48 9.07 1.69 1.29
C ASN A 48 8.09 1.69 0.11
N VAL A 49 7.79 0.52 -0.41
CA VAL A 49 6.87 0.34 -1.56
C VAL A 49 5.44 0.06 -1.05
N THR A 50 4.89 0.96 -0.22
CA THR A 50 3.55 0.78 0.36
C THR A 50 2.69 2.01 0.12
N SER A 51 2.02 2.16 -0.99
CA SER A 51 1.31 3.39 -1.34
C SER A 51 0.55 4.04 -0.16
N ALA A 52 -0.42 3.36 0.45
CA ALA A 52 -1.19 3.87 1.59
C ALA A 52 -0.30 4.26 2.79
N GLY A 53 0.70 3.43 3.11
CA GLY A 53 1.66 3.71 4.18
C GLY A 53 2.48 4.96 3.92
N GLN A 54 2.95 5.18 2.67
CA GLN A 54 3.73 6.37 2.34
C GLN A 54 2.91 7.67 2.45
N PHE A 55 1.67 7.67 1.97
CA PHE A 55 0.82 8.85 2.09
C PHE A 55 0.44 9.15 3.54
N ALA A 56 0.12 8.13 4.33
CA ALA A 56 -0.12 8.29 5.76
C ALA A 56 1.15 8.74 6.50
N GLY A 57 2.30 8.16 6.16
CA GLY A 57 3.60 8.57 6.70
C GLY A 57 3.93 10.02 6.38
N LEU A 58 3.69 10.46 5.15
CA LEU A 58 3.86 11.86 4.74
C LEU A 58 3.02 12.80 5.62
N THR A 59 1.75 12.46 5.85
CA THR A 59 0.85 13.24 6.71
C THR A 59 1.42 13.39 8.13
N VAL A 60 1.92 12.30 8.71
CA VAL A 60 2.52 12.29 10.06
C VAL A 60 3.82 13.10 10.11
N ILE A 61 4.68 12.96 9.08
CA ILE A 61 5.95 13.70 8.97
C ILE A 61 5.71 15.21 8.84
N VAL A 62 4.79 15.61 7.96
CA VAL A 62 4.46 17.02 7.73
C VAL A 62 3.81 17.66 8.95
N ALA A 63 3.02 16.90 9.70
CA ALA A 63 2.47 17.33 10.98
C ALA A 63 3.51 17.45 12.10
N ALA A 64 4.80 17.13 11.83
CA ALA A 64 5.86 17.07 12.83
C ALA A 64 5.51 16.22 14.06
N ALA A 65 4.73 15.16 13.85
CA ALA A 65 4.29 14.27 14.90
C ALA A 65 5.44 13.38 15.42
N THR A 66 5.20 12.65 16.50
CA THR A 66 6.24 11.84 17.13
C THR A 66 6.64 10.63 16.28
N LEU A 67 7.88 10.15 16.47
CA LEU A 67 8.37 8.93 15.83
C LEU A 67 7.49 7.71 16.22
N TRP A 68 6.99 7.65 17.45
CA TRP A 68 6.08 6.60 17.90
C TRP A 68 4.79 6.58 17.10
N GLU A 69 4.24 7.72 16.80
CA GLU A 69 3.04 7.84 15.98
C GLU A 69 3.27 7.36 14.56
N LEU A 70 4.42 7.71 13.97
CA LEU A 70 4.81 7.19 12.66
C LEU A 70 4.95 5.66 12.68
N ILE A 71 5.64 5.10 13.68
CA ILE A 71 5.82 3.65 13.84
C ILE A 71 4.47 2.94 13.95
N LEU A 72 3.58 3.41 14.85
CA LEU A 72 2.27 2.81 15.06
C LEU A 72 1.41 2.87 13.80
N THR A 73 1.38 4.02 13.14
CA THR A 73 0.65 4.20 11.88
C THR A 73 1.14 3.22 10.80
N GLN A 74 2.46 3.09 10.63
CA GLN A 74 3.04 2.16 9.66
C GLN A 74 2.76 0.71 10.02
N LEU A 75 2.88 0.32 11.28
CA LEU A 75 2.59 -1.04 11.72
C LEU A 75 1.13 -1.43 11.44
N ILE A 76 0.18 -0.56 11.78
CA ILE A 76 -1.25 -0.84 11.58
C ILE A 76 -1.59 -0.92 10.08
N ILE A 77 -1.22 0.09 9.29
CA ILE A 77 -1.55 0.13 7.86
C ILE A 77 -0.91 -1.06 7.11
N ASN A 78 0.31 -1.42 7.47
CA ASN A 78 1.08 -2.45 6.77
C ASN A 78 0.94 -3.86 7.41
N SER A 79 0.16 -4.05 8.47
CA SER A 79 -0.08 -5.37 9.10
C SER A 79 -0.60 -6.42 8.12
N ARG A 80 -1.37 -6.03 7.12
CA ARG A 80 -1.86 -6.88 6.02
C ARG A 80 -0.73 -7.57 5.25
N TYR A 81 0.43 -6.92 5.10
CA TYR A 81 1.58 -7.52 4.41
C TYR A 81 2.15 -8.74 5.13
N ALA A 82 1.99 -8.81 6.45
CA ALA A 82 2.37 -10.02 7.21
C ALA A 82 1.52 -11.23 6.80
N LEU A 83 0.20 -11.05 6.69
CA LEU A 83 -0.72 -12.10 6.24
C LEU A 83 -0.47 -12.51 4.79
N MET A 84 -0.27 -11.54 3.89
CA MET A 84 0.05 -11.80 2.48
C MET A 84 1.38 -12.54 2.35
N SER A 85 2.40 -12.17 3.13
CA SER A 85 3.70 -12.84 3.13
C SER A 85 3.62 -14.26 3.66
N LEU A 86 2.76 -14.51 4.66
CA LEU A 86 2.50 -15.86 5.16
C LEU A 86 1.86 -16.74 4.07
N ALA A 87 0.78 -16.28 3.45
CA ALA A 87 0.09 -16.99 2.36
C ALA A 87 1.04 -17.25 1.17
N LEU A 88 1.84 -16.25 0.78
CA LEU A 88 2.83 -16.39 -0.28
C LEU A 88 3.92 -17.41 0.07
N SER A 89 4.37 -17.41 1.33
CA SER A 89 5.36 -18.38 1.83
C SER A 89 4.86 -19.82 1.74
N GLN A 90 3.59 -20.07 2.05
CA GLN A 90 2.96 -21.39 1.91
C GLN A 90 2.92 -21.83 0.44
N ARG A 91 2.60 -20.90 -0.48
CA ARG A 91 2.53 -21.17 -1.92
C ARG A 91 3.89 -21.41 -2.58
N MET A 92 4.95 -20.84 -2.04
CA MET A 92 6.32 -20.95 -2.58
C MET A 92 7.05 -22.23 -2.15
N GLY A 93 6.52 -23.00 -1.21
CA GLY A 93 7.16 -24.22 -0.71
C GLY A 93 8.31 -23.98 0.30
N GLN A 94 8.77 -25.06 0.93
CA GLN A 94 9.54 -25.01 2.18
C GLN A 94 11.02 -24.63 2.07
N ARG A 95 11.65 -24.56 0.90
CA ARG A 95 13.13 -24.47 0.77
C ARG A 95 13.61 -23.17 0.13
N ILE A 96 13.03 -22.03 0.51
CA ILE A 96 13.55 -20.74 0.04
C ILE A 96 14.48 -20.18 1.10
N GLY A 97 15.71 -19.83 0.69
CA GLY A 97 16.69 -19.21 1.57
C GLY A 97 16.21 -17.86 2.15
N PHE A 98 16.82 -17.42 3.23
CA PHE A 98 16.43 -16.19 3.94
C PHE A 98 16.51 -14.94 3.06
N LEU A 99 17.61 -14.73 2.33
CA LEU A 99 17.81 -13.53 1.49
C LEU A 99 16.76 -13.39 0.36
N PRO A 100 16.47 -14.43 -0.45
CA PRO A 100 15.39 -14.35 -1.43
C PRO A 100 14.03 -14.11 -0.79
N ARG A 101 13.76 -14.67 0.37
CA ARG A 101 12.51 -14.45 1.11
C ARG A 101 12.38 -12.99 1.56
N LEU A 102 13.46 -12.42 2.09
CA LEU A 102 13.49 -11.01 2.48
C LEU A 102 13.29 -10.08 1.28
N ALA A 103 13.97 -10.35 0.16
CA ALA A 103 13.81 -9.58 -1.07
C ALA A 103 12.37 -9.62 -1.60
N ILE A 104 11.73 -10.79 -1.60
CA ILE A 104 10.33 -10.94 -2.02
C ILE A 104 9.39 -10.21 -1.07
N ALA A 105 9.60 -10.31 0.25
CA ALA A 105 8.78 -9.62 1.24
C ALA A 105 8.84 -8.09 1.08
N PHE A 106 9.98 -7.53 0.67
CA PHE A 106 10.18 -6.10 0.46
C PHE A 106 9.24 -5.50 -0.59
N PHE A 107 8.94 -6.23 -1.67
CA PHE A 107 8.05 -5.76 -2.74
C PHE A 107 6.70 -6.48 -2.81
N ASN A 108 6.33 -7.21 -1.77
CA ASN A 108 5.06 -7.95 -1.70
C ASN A 108 3.88 -7.00 -1.48
N THR A 109 3.54 -6.22 -2.49
CA THR A 109 2.36 -5.34 -2.50
C THR A 109 1.10 -6.10 -2.91
N ASP A 110 -0.07 -5.48 -2.76
CA ASP A 110 -1.37 -6.11 -3.07
C ASP A 110 -1.44 -6.62 -4.51
N GLU A 111 -0.97 -5.83 -5.46
CA GLU A 111 -1.02 -6.16 -6.89
C GLU A 111 -0.02 -7.27 -7.24
N ILE A 112 1.18 -7.23 -6.65
CA ILE A 112 2.19 -8.28 -6.84
C ILE A 112 1.71 -9.58 -6.20
N PHE A 113 1.14 -9.51 -5.00
CA PHE A 113 0.53 -10.65 -4.34
C PHE A 113 -0.60 -11.26 -5.16
N ALA A 114 -1.54 -10.43 -5.66
CA ALA A 114 -2.65 -10.90 -6.48
C ALA A 114 -2.18 -11.62 -7.76
N LEU A 115 -1.19 -11.05 -8.47
CA LEU A 115 -0.59 -11.68 -9.66
C LEU A 115 0.15 -12.98 -9.34
N ALA A 116 0.82 -13.04 -8.19
CA ALA A 116 1.49 -14.25 -7.72
C ALA A 116 0.47 -15.36 -7.39
N MET A 117 -0.59 -15.01 -6.66
CA MET A 117 -1.63 -15.96 -6.24
C MET A 117 -2.49 -16.45 -7.42
N ALA A 118 -2.69 -15.62 -8.44
CA ALA A 118 -3.40 -15.99 -9.66
C ALA A 118 -2.60 -16.93 -10.59
N ARG A 119 -1.32 -17.20 -10.28
CA ARG A 119 -0.50 -18.09 -11.10
C ARG A 119 -0.84 -19.55 -10.81
N GLU A 120 -1.20 -20.33 -11.83
CA GLU A 120 -1.57 -21.75 -11.71
C GLU A 120 -0.39 -22.69 -11.45
N VAL A 121 0.80 -22.32 -11.95
CA VAL A 121 2.04 -23.11 -11.76
C VAL A 121 2.78 -22.68 -10.49
N PRO A 122 3.63 -23.55 -9.92
CA PRO A 122 4.36 -23.23 -8.68
C PRO A 122 5.15 -21.93 -8.78
N LEU A 123 5.13 -21.16 -7.71
CA LEU A 123 5.89 -19.91 -7.61
C LEU A 123 7.38 -20.22 -7.42
N THR A 124 8.21 -19.57 -8.22
CA THR A 124 9.66 -19.69 -8.14
C THR A 124 10.29 -18.36 -7.74
N VAL A 125 11.44 -18.42 -7.05
CA VAL A 125 12.18 -17.21 -6.67
C VAL A 125 12.51 -16.33 -7.90
N PRO A 126 13.03 -16.86 -9.02
CA PRO A 126 13.28 -16.03 -10.20
C PRO A 126 12.03 -15.35 -10.75
N PHE A 127 10.88 -16.03 -10.76
CA PHE A 127 9.63 -15.42 -11.19
C PHE A 127 9.22 -14.27 -10.27
N MET A 128 9.27 -14.47 -8.95
CA MET A 128 8.91 -13.42 -7.99
C MET A 128 9.83 -12.21 -8.08
N LEU A 129 11.14 -12.42 -8.18
CA LEU A 129 12.11 -11.33 -8.37
C LEU A 129 11.85 -10.57 -9.68
N GLY A 130 11.54 -11.29 -10.76
CA GLY A 130 11.15 -10.66 -12.02
C GLY A 130 9.87 -9.84 -11.90
N LEU A 131 8.85 -10.39 -11.20
CA LEU A 131 7.56 -9.74 -10.99
C LEU A 131 7.68 -8.42 -10.21
N GLY A 132 8.58 -8.35 -9.22
CA GLY A 132 8.83 -7.14 -8.43
C GLY A 132 9.74 -6.10 -9.09
N THR A 133 10.53 -6.48 -10.12
CA THR A 133 11.58 -5.61 -10.70
C THR A 133 10.99 -4.31 -11.28
N LEU A 134 10.06 -4.40 -12.21
CA LEU A 134 9.48 -3.22 -12.85
C LEU A 134 8.59 -2.40 -11.92
N PRO A 135 7.78 -2.99 -11.02
CA PRO A 135 7.06 -2.24 -10.00
C PRO A 135 7.96 -1.38 -9.10
N ILE A 136 9.08 -1.92 -8.59
CA ILE A 136 10.02 -1.14 -7.75
C ILE A 136 10.64 0.00 -8.55
N ILE A 137 11.09 -0.27 -9.77
CA ILE A 137 11.67 0.75 -10.66
C ILE A 137 10.61 1.82 -10.97
N GLY A 138 9.41 1.42 -11.36
CA GLY A 138 8.30 2.33 -11.66
C GLY A 138 7.95 3.21 -10.47
N TRP A 139 7.85 2.60 -9.27
CA TRP A 139 7.54 3.32 -8.04
C TRP A 139 8.60 4.36 -7.69
N THR A 140 9.87 3.98 -7.72
CA THR A 140 10.99 4.89 -7.38
C THR A 140 11.17 5.99 -8.41
N LEU A 141 11.16 5.65 -9.71
CA LEU A 141 11.32 6.63 -10.79
C LEU A 141 10.11 7.56 -10.89
N GLY A 142 8.88 7.05 -10.70
CA GLY A 142 7.70 7.88 -10.66
C GLY A 142 7.79 8.93 -9.56
N THR A 143 8.17 8.54 -8.34
CA THR A 143 8.39 9.49 -7.25
C THR A 143 9.48 10.51 -7.58
N LEU A 144 10.62 10.09 -8.11
CA LEU A 144 11.70 10.99 -8.48
C LEU A 144 11.23 12.01 -9.53
N CYS A 145 10.58 11.53 -10.59
CA CYS A 145 10.05 12.40 -11.65
C CYS A 145 8.98 13.36 -11.10
N GLY A 146 8.07 12.87 -10.27
CA GLY A 146 7.03 13.69 -9.64
C GLY A 146 7.60 14.74 -8.68
N ALA A 147 8.60 14.36 -7.89
CA ALA A 147 9.30 15.27 -6.97
C ALA A 147 10.06 16.37 -7.71
N LEU A 148 10.74 16.04 -8.81
CA LEU A 148 11.42 17.02 -9.66
C LEU A 148 10.41 17.93 -10.38
N ALA A 149 9.34 17.37 -10.90
CA ALA A 149 8.29 18.13 -11.58
C ALA A 149 7.46 18.96 -10.60
N GLY A 150 7.23 18.48 -9.38
CA GLY A 150 6.41 19.14 -8.37
C GLY A 150 6.88 20.56 -8.02
N SER A 151 8.19 20.83 -8.13
CA SER A 151 8.75 22.18 -7.93
C SER A 151 8.49 23.15 -9.09
N ILE A 152 8.08 22.65 -10.27
CA ILE A 152 7.91 23.43 -11.50
C ILE A 152 6.43 23.48 -11.92
N LEU A 153 5.62 22.53 -11.45
CA LEU A 153 4.23 22.39 -11.84
C LEU A 153 3.36 23.56 -11.32
N PRO A 154 2.47 24.10 -12.15
CA PRO A 154 1.45 25.04 -11.70
C PRO A 154 0.58 24.46 -10.57
N VAL A 155 0.13 25.32 -9.65
CA VAL A 155 -0.70 24.92 -8.48
C VAL A 155 -1.95 24.13 -8.91
N SER A 156 -2.56 24.45 -10.04
CA SER A 156 -3.72 23.73 -10.59
C SER A 156 -3.42 22.27 -10.93
N ILE A 157 -2.23 21.99 -11.46
CA ILE A 157 -1.80 20.61 -11.76
C ILE A 157 -1.46 19.87 -10.47
N GLN A 158 -0.81 20.51 -9.50
CA GLN A 158 -0.55 19.91 -8.19
C GLN A 158 -1.87 19.52 -7.47
N ALA A 159 -2.88 20.39 -7.54
CA ALA A 159 -4.21 20.08 -7.00
C ALA A 159 -4.86 18.89 -7.72
N ALA A 160 -4.77 18.80 -9.04
CA ALA A 160 -5.29 17.67 -9.82
C ALA A 160 -4.57 16.35 -9.47
N LEU A 161 -3.26 16.37 -9.28
CA LEU A 161 -2.49 15.19 -8.82
C LEU A 161 -2.92 14.74 -7.41
N GLY A 162 -3.23 15.68 -6.51
CA GLY A 162 -3.81 15.37 -5.20
C GLY A 162 -5.15 14.65 -5.31
N VAL A 163 -6.03 15.09 -6.22
CA VAL A 163 -7.32 14.42 -6.48
C VAL A 163 -7.13 13.01 -7.07
N MET A 164 -6.13 12.82 -7.93
CA MET A 164 -5.82 11.51 -8.52
C MET A 164 -5.51 10.44 -7.47
N LEU A 165 -4.86 10.82 -6.36
CA LEU A 165 -4.63 9.93 -5.22
C LEU A 165 -5.94 9.39 -4.64
N TYR A 166 -6.92 10.24 -4.40
CA TYR A 166 -8.23 9.80 -3.90
C TYR A 166 -8.92 8.90 -4.93
N GLY A 167 -8.80 9.21 -6.22
CA GLY A 167 -9.29 8.36 -7.31
C GLY A 167 -8.69 6.95 -7.29
N MET A 168 -7.40 6.83 -7.00
CA MET A 168 -6.75 5.53 -6.83
C MET A 168 -7.35 4.74 -5.67
N PHE A 169 -7.51 5.34 -4.48
CA PHE A 169 -8.11 4.65 -3.34
C PHE A 169 -9.56 4.25 -3.62
N ILE A 170 -10.34 5.11 -4.27
CA ILE A 170 -11.70 4.77 -4.70
C ILE A 170 -11.70 3.57 -5.66
N ALA A 171 -10.78 3.54 -6.62
CA ALA A 171 -10.66 2.44 -7.58
C ALA A 171 -10.28 1.09 -6.93
N ILE A 172 -9.53 1.11 -5.81
CA ILE A 172 -9.17 -0.09 -5.04
C ILE A 172 -10.33 -0.55 -4.16
N VAL A 173 -11.01 0.40 -3.49
CA VAL A 173 -11.99 0.09 -2.43
C VAL A 173 -13.38 -0.22 -3.01
N VAL A 174 -13.83 0.50 -4.03
CA VAL A 174 -15.21 0.39 -4.54
C VAL A 174 -15.52 -0.96 -5.20
N PRO A 175 -14.65 -1.58 -6.02
CA PRO A 175 -14.98 -2.87 -6.63
C PRO A 175 -15.21 -3.99 -5.63
N PRO A 176 -14.35 -4.22 -4.60
CA PRO A 176 -14.65 -5.20 -3.57
C PRO A 176 -15.88 -4.84 -2.74
N ALA A 177 -16.06 -3.58 -2.36
CA ALA A 177 -17.21 -3.12 -1.57
C ALA A 177 -18.55 -3.31 -2.30
N LYS A 178 -18.56 -3.32 -3.63
CA LYS A 178 -19.77 -3.66 -4.42
C LYS A 178 -20.09 -5.15 -4.42
N LYS A 179 -19.11 -6.01 -4.18
CA LYS A 179 -19.26 -7.46 -4.25
C LYS A 179 -19.55 -8.07 -2.88
N GLU A 180 -18.95 -7.52 -1.83
CA GLU A 180 -18.97 -8.07 -0.47
C GLU A 180 -19.54 -7.05 0.51
N LYS A 181 -20.63 -7.40 1.18
CA LYS A 181 -21.33 -6.53 2.13
C LYS A 181 -20.47 -6.22 3.34
N GLU A 182 -19.65 -7.15 3.76
CA GLU A 182 -18.71 -7.05 4.87
C GLU A 182 -17.70 -5.93 4.61
N ILE A 183 -17.16 -5.86 3.39
CA ILE A 183 -16.23 -4.81 2.96
C ILE A 183 -16.95 -3.46 2.89
N LEU A 184 -18.19 -3.43 2.35
CA LEU A 184 -18.97 -2.20 2.29
C LEU A 184 -19.22 -1.63 3.70
N VAL A 185 -19.60 -2.48 4.65
CA VAL A 185 -19.83 -2.07 6.05
C VAL A 185 -18.54 -1.56 6.68
N ALA A 186 -17.41 -2.26 6.47
CA ALA A 186 -16.10 -1.82 6.97
C ALA A 186 -15.72 -0.43 6.44
N VAL A 187 -15.92 -0.19 5.14
CA VAL A 187 -15.65 1.11 4.50
C VAL A 187 -16.53 2.21 5.08
N LEU A 188 -17.84 1.99 5.16
CA LEU A 188 -18.79 2.97 5.70
C LEU A 188 -18.51 3.28 7.18
N LEU A 189 -18.18 2.25 7.97
CA LEU A 189 -17.80 2.42 9.37
C LEU A 189 -16.52 3.23 9.52
N ALA A 190 -15.47 2.89 8.75
CA ALA A 190 -14.22 3.64 8.76
C ALA A 190 -14.42 5.10 8.34
N MET A 191 -15.26 5.36 7.33
CA MET A 191 -15.62 6.72 6.91
C MET A 191 -16.36 7.48 8.02
N ALA A 192 -17.34 6.85 8.68
CA ALA A 192 -18.09 7.45 9.78
C ALA A 192 -17.15 7.79 10.95
N LEU A 193 -16.31 6.86 11.37
CA LEU A 193 -15.32 7.07 12.43
C LEU A 193 -14.37 8.22 12.08
N SER A 194 -13.78 8.20 10.89
CA SER A 194 -12.87 9.26 10.43
C SER A 194 -13.56 10.63 10.40
N THR A 195 -14.82 10.68 9.96
CA THR A 195 -15.62 11.91 9.95
C THR A 195 -15.84 12.43 11.38
N MET A 196 -16.06 11.56 12.36
CA MET A 196 -16.18 11.98 13.77
C MET A 196 -14.92 12.68 14.27
N PHE A 197 -13.72 12.20 13.88
CA PHE A 197 -12.46 12.86 14.24
C PHE A 197 -12.28 14.25 13.61
N THR A 198 -12.96 14.52 12.50
CA THR A 198 -12.92 15.84 11.84
C THR A 198 -14.00 16.81 12.32
N ILE A 199 -15.14 16.31 12.84
CA ILE A 199 -16.27 17.15 13.21
C ILE A 199 -16.29 17.42 14.72
N VAL A 200 -16.04 16.39 15.57
CA VAL A 200 -16.18 16.51 17.03
C VAL A 200 -15.00 17.31 17.60
N PRO A 201 -15.25 18.44 18.31
CA PRO A 201 -14.17 19.32 18.77
C PRO A 201 -13.15 18.64 19.69
N LEU A 202 -13.58 17.70 20.54
CA LEU A 202 -12.70 16.95 21.42
C LEU A 202 -11.77 16.02 20.65
N LEU A 203 -12.27 15.38 19.59
CA LEU A 203 -11.51 14.42 18.78
C LEU A 203 -10.57 15.12 17.79
N LYS A 204 -10.82 16.37 17.42
CA LYS A 204 -9.91 17.18 16.59
C LYS A 204 -8.53 17.40 17.22
N GLN A 205 -8.42 17.25 18.53
CA GLN A 205 -7.14 17.39 19.24
C GLN A 205 -6.26 16.15 19.10
N VAL A 206 -6.83 15.04 18.63
CA VAL A 206 -6.09 13.81 18.38
C VAL A 206 -5.29 13.97 17.08
N SER A 207 -4.03 13.59 17.11
CA SER A 207 -3.15 13.69 15.95
C SER A 207 -3.66 12.81 14.78
N ALA A 208 -3.28 13.18 13.55
CA ALA A 208 -3.74 12.51 12.35
C ALA A 208 -3.34 11.02 12.33
N GLY A 209 -2.11 10.69 12.75
CA GLY A 209 -1.64 9.30 12.78
C GLY A 209 -2.40 8.44 13.79
N ILE A 210 -2.64 8.95 15.01
CA ILE A 210 -3.40 8.23 16.02
C ILE A 210 -4.86 8.07 15.58
N SER A 211 -5.45 9.07 14.93
CA SER A 211 -6.80 8.96 14.36
C SER A 211 -6.89 7.83 13.34
N ILE A 212 -5.91 7.72 12.44
CA ILE A 212 -5.83 6.62 11.45
C ILE A 212 -5.79 5.26 12.17
N VAL A 213 -4.91 5.13 13.17
CA VAL A 213 -4.77 3.89 13.96
C VAL A 213 -6.09 3.50 14.61
N ILE A 214 -6.73 4.44 15.34
CA ILE A 214 -7.98 4.18 16.05
C ILE A 214 -9.10 3.80 15.06
N CYS A 215 -9.28 4.56 13.97
CA CYS A 215 -10.32 4.27 12.98
C CYS A 215 -10.13 2.91 12.34
N THR A 216 -8.87 2.56 11.98
CA THR A 216 -8.57 1.29 11.33
C THR A 216 -8.82 0.12 12.25
N VAL A 217 -8.29 0.17 13.49
CA VAL A 217 -8.44 -0.93 14.46
C VAL A 217 -9.90 -1.08 14.88
N ALA A 218 -10.60 0.02 15.16
CA ALA A 218 -12.00 -0.03 15.57
C ALA A 218 -12.90 -0.57 14.45
N ALA A 219 -12.74 -0.09 13.20
CA ALA A 219 -13.52 -0.60 12.08
C ALA A 219 -13.26 -2.09 11.85
N ALA A 220 -12.00 -2.52 11.87
CA ALA A 220 -11.63 -3.93 11.68
C ALA A 220 -12.19 -4.82 12.82
N ALA A 221 -12.05 -4.40 14.08
CA ALA A 221 -12.54 -5.15 15.23
C ALA A 221 -14.06 -5.30 15.23
N ILE A 222 -14.80 -4.20 14.94
CA ILE A 222 -16.27 -4.23 14.84
C ILE A 222 -16.70 -5.16 13.70
N CYS A 223 -16.09 -5.05 12.52
CA CYS A 223 -16.43 -5.92 11.40
C CYS A 223 -16.11 -7.40 11.69
N ALA A 224 -14.98 -7.70 12.32
CA ALA A 224 -14.65 -9.06 12.71
C ALA A 224 -15.64 -9.66 13.73
N ALA A 225 -16.17 -8.83 14.64
CA ALA A 225 -17.18 -9.24 15.61
C ALA A 225 -18.56 -9.43 14.99
N VAL A 226 -18.94 -8.61 14.00
CA VAL A 226 -20.25 -8.64 13.34
C VAL A 226 -20.30 -9.71 12.24
N PHE A 227 -19.20 -9.93 11.53
CA PHE A 227 -19.07 -10.88 10.44
C PHE A 227 -17.95 -11.90 10.73
N PRO A 228 -18.10 -12.77 11.75
CA PRO A 228 -17.11 -13.79 12.02
C PRO A 228 -17.01 -14.75 10.84
N ILE A 229 -15.78 -15.06 10.42
CA ILE A 229 -15.54 -16.14 9.45
C ILE A 229 -15.96 -17.44 10.13
N LYS A 230 -16.95 -18.13 9.56
CA LYS A 230 -17.29 -19.49 9.99
C LYS A 230 -16.14 -20.37 9.52
N ASP A 231 -15.47 -21.05 10.46
CA ASP A 231 -14.59 -22.15 10.10
C ASP A 231 -15.42 -23.12 9.25
N GLU A 232 -15.04 -23.32 7.99
CA GLU A 232 -15.52 -24.48 7.24
C GLU A 232 -15.01 -25.68 8.05
N GLU A 233 -15.92 -26.32 8.77
CA GLU A 233 -15.64 -27.59 9.44
C GLU A 233 -14.95 -28.47 8.41
N GLU A 234 -13.74 -28.93 8.74
CA GLU A 234 -13.04 -29.98 8.05
C GLU A 234 -14.01 -31.14 7.89
N GLY A 235 -14.72 -31.12 6.79
CA GLY A 235 -15.60 -32.21 6.39
C GLY A 235 -14.77 -33.29 5.77
N ALA A 236 -14.44 -34.31 6.60
CA ALA A 236 -14.12 -35.71 6.31
C ALA A 236 -13.18 -36.02 5.12
#